data_a66ccfe4316d061485648771addda940
#
_entry.id   a66ccfe4316d061485648771addda940
#
_cell.length_a   1.000
_cell.length_b   1.000
_cell.length_c   1.000
_cell.angle_alpha   90.00
_cell.angle_beta   90.00
_cell.angle_gamma   90.00
#
_symmetry.space_group_name_H-M   'P 1'
#
loop_
_entity.id
_entity.type
_entity.pdbx_description
1 polymer ?
#
loop_
_entity_poly.entity_id
_entity_poly.type
_entity_poly.pdbx_seq_one_letter_code
_entity_poly.pdbx_strand_id
1 'polypeptide(L)'
;MNYVSILNQLLENKIIAILRLDSPQKAQKGIEALKKGGIQAIEVTLNTPGALQVISHYQNVSDLLIGAGTVLDEASCLNAIQHGAQYIVTPTLNEGVIKCANRYQKPVICGCMTPTEIITALERV
;
A
#
# COMPACT_ATOMS: atom_id res chain seq x y z
N MET A 1 -6.03 8.73 -10.02
CA MET A 1 -6.90 7.51 -9.91
C MET A 1 -7.71 7.63 -8.63
N ASN A 2 -9.01 7.44 -8.71
CA ASN A 2 -9.90 7.54 -7.56
C ASN A 2 -10.01 6.23 -6.79
N TYR A 3 -10.63 6.27 -5.63
CA TYR A 3 -10.81 5.12 -4.73
C TYR A 3 -11.41 3.90 -5.45
N VAL A 4 -12.50 4.09 -6.17
CA VAL A 4 -13.22 2.99 -6.85
C VAL A 4 -12.33 2.32 -7.90
N SER A 5 -11.62 3.12 -8.68
CA SER A 5 -10.71 2.62 -9.71
C SER A 5 -9.56 1.80 -9.10
N ILE A 6 -8.98 2.29 -8.00
CA ILE A 6 -7.91 1.57 -7.29
C ILE A 6 -8.44 0.25 -6.72
N LEU A 7 -9.59 0.31 -6.06
CA LEU A 7 -10.19 -0.88 -5.47
C LEU A 7 -10.50 -1.94 -6.53
N ASN A 8 -11.07 -1.53 -7.65
CA ASN A 8 -11.36 -2.45 -8.75
C ASN A 8 -10.09 -3.12 -9.28
N GLN A 9 -9.01 -2.36 -9.45
CA GLN A 9 -7.74 -2.94 -9.87
C GLN A 9 -7.18 -3.93 -8.87
N LEU A 10 -7.28 -3.65 -7.58
CA LEU A 10 -6.87 -4.61 -6.54
C LEU A 10 -7.69 -5.89 -6.62
N LEU A 11 -9.00 -5.78 -6.80
CA LEU A 11 -9.89 -6.94 -6.92
C LEU A 11 -9.62 -7.76 -8.17
N GLU A 12 -9.35 -7.11 -9.29
CA GLU A 12 -9.04 -7.78 -10.57
C GLU A 12 -7.70 -8.51 -10.50
N ASN A 13 -6.68 -7.89 -9.90
CA ASN A 13 -5.36 -8.49 -9.79
C ASN A 13 -5.31 -9.68 -8.83
N LYS A 14 -6.05 -9.62 -7.73
CA LYS A 14 -6.17 -10.68 -6.71
C LYS A 14 -4.89 -11.01 -5.95
N ILE A 15 -3.74 -10.53 -6.40
CA ILE A 15 -2.43 -10.77 -5.78
C ILE A 15 -1.75 -9.42 -5.56
N ILE A 16 -1.26 -9.21 -4.35
CA ILE A 16 -0.39 -8.08 -4.02
C ILE A 16 0.95 -8.66 -3.59
N ALA A 17 2.01 -8.29 -4.29
CA ALA A 17 3.36 -8.69 -3.88
C ALA A 17 3.87 -7.73 -2.80
N ILE A 18 4.39 -8.29 -1.72
CA ILE A 18 5.01 -7.54 -0.63
C ILE A 18 6.49 -7.43 -0.92
N LEU A 19 7.00 -6.19 -0.97
CA LEU A 19 8.41 -5.94 -1.23
C LEU A 19 9.04 -5.31 0.02
N ARG A 20 9.92 -6.09 0.66
CA ARG A 20 10.68 -5.69 1.84
C ARG A 20 12.14 -6.04 1.61
N LEU A 21 12.94 -5.03 1.33
CA LEU A 21 14.34 -5.21 0.98
C LEU A 21 15.21 -4.22 1.77
N ASP A 22 16.52 -4.36 1.64
CA ASP A 22 17.48 -3.62 2.45
C ASP A 22 18.05 -2.38 1.75
N SER A 23 17.66 -2.11 0.51
CA SER A 23 18.08 -0.92 -0.22
C SER A 23 17.06 -0.51 -1.28
N PRO A 24 16.99 0.78 -1.64
CA PRO A 24 16.10 1.23 -2.70
C PRO A 24 16.46 0.64 -4.07
N GLN A 25 17.74 0.39 -4.33
CA GLN A 25 18.19 -0.22 -5.58
C GLN A 25 17.67 -1.65 -5.72
N LYS A 26 17.75 -2.43 -4.66
CA LYS A 26 17.18 -3.79 -4.65
C LYS A 26 15.66 -3.76 -4.79
N ALA A 27 14.99 -2.78 -4.15
CA ALA A 27 13.55 -2.62 -4.27
C ALA A 27 13.15 -2.34 -5.72
N GLN A 28 13.85 -1.45 -6.41
CA GLN A 28 13.57 -1.15 -7.82
C GLN A 28 13.77 -2.38 -8.71
N LYS A 29 14.86 -3.12 -8.51
CA LYS A 29 15.10 -4.37 -9.24
C LYS A 29 14.00 -5.41 -8.98
N GLY A 30 13.55 -5.51 -7.73
CA GLY A 30 12.45 -6.39 -7.35
C GLY A 30 11.16 -6.02 -8.07
N ILE A 31 10.82 -4.74 -8.11
CA ILE A 31 9.63 -4.25 -8.82
C ILE A 31 9.70 -4.59 -10.31
N GLU A 32 10.84 -4.33 -10.95
CA GLU A 32 11.00 -4.64 -12.37
C GLU A 32 10.87 -6.14 -12.66
N ALA A 33 11.41 -6.98 -11.78
CA ALA A 33 11.28 -8.43 -11.90
C ALA A 33 9.83 -8.89 -11.74
N LEU A 34 9.11 -8.34 -10.75
CA LEU A 34 7.71 -8.65 -10.52
C LEU A 34 6.83 -8.22 -11.69
N LYS A 35 7.08 -7.05 -12.25
CA LYS A 35 6.36 -6.55 -13.43
C LYS A 35 6.57 -7.49 -14.62
N LYS A 36 7.79 -7.92 -14.87
CA LYS A 36 8.09 -8.89 -15.95
C LYS A 36 7.36 -10.21 -15.75
N GLY A 37 7.16 -10.61 -14.50
CA GLY A 37 6.40 -11.82 -14.15
C GLY A 37 4.88 -11.66 -14.21
N GLY A 38 4.38 -10.46 -14.52
CA GLY A 38 2.93 -10.21 -14.62
C GLY A 38 2.26 -9.70 -13.37
N ILE A 39 3.02 -9.37 -12.33
CA ILE A 39 2.47 -8.77 -11.10
C ILE A 39 2.21 -7.29 -11.34
N GLN A 40 0.98 -6.85 -11.06
CA GLN A 40 0.54 -5.48 -11.31
C GLN A 40 0.18 -4.71 -10.04
N ALA A 41 0.18 -5.35 -8.88
CA ALA A 41 -0.05 -4.68 -7.60
C ALA A 41 1.09 -5.05 -6.64
N ILE A 42 1.79 -4.03 -6.15
CA ILE A 42 2.97 -4.20 -5.29
C ILE A 42 2.85 -3.23 -4.12
N GLU A 43 3.14 -3.68 -2.91
CA GLU A 43 3.35 -2.80 -1.77
C GLU A 43 4.83 -2.78 -1.39
N VAL A 44 5.37 -1.59 -1.20
CA VAL A 44 6.71 -1.41 -0.66
C VAL A 44 6.55 -1.13 0.83
N THR A 45 7.17 -1.96 1.67
CA THR A 45 7.07 -1.76 3.12
C THR A 45 7.92 -0.57 3.57
N LEU A 46 7.37 0.25 4.48
CA LEU A 46 8.02 1.50 4.89
C LEU A 46 9.31 1.29 5.68
N ASN A 47 9.56 0.09 6.19
CA ASN A 47 10.84 -0.26 6.81
C ASN A 47 11.92 -0.63 5.77
N THR A 48 11.60 -0.65 4.49
CA THR A 48 12.60 -0.72 3.41
C THR A 48 13.28 0.64 3.30
N PRO A 49 14.62 0.73 3.38
CA PRO A 49 15.32 2.00 3.20
C PRO A 49 14.96 2.64 1.85
N GLY A 50 14.63 3.92 1.86
CA GLY A 50 14.24 4.64 0.65
C GLY A 50 12.85 4.29 0.11
N ALA A 51 12.00 3.65 0.90
CA ALA A 51 10.67 3.22 0.46
C ALA A 51 9.84 4.34 -0.17
N LEU A 52 9.82 5.52 0.45
CA LEU A 52 9.04 6.65 -0.06
C LEU A 52 9.51 7.10 -1.44
N GLN A 53 10.81 7.14 -1.67
CA GLN A 53 11.39 7.49 -2.96
C GLN A 53 11.05 6.44 -4.02
N VAL A 54 11.08 5.17 -3.66
CA VAL A 54 10.68 4.08 -4.57
C VAL A 54 9.21 4.21 -4.95
N ILE A 55 8.34 4.43 -3.98
CA ILE A 55 6.90 4.64 -4.23
C ILE A 55 6.70 5.83 -5.17
N SER A 56 7.37 6.93 -4.90
CA SER A 56 7.29 8.14 -5.72
C SER A 56 7.73 7.89 -7.16
N HIS A 57 8.79 7.12 -7.35
CA HIS A 57 9.30 6.77 -8.66
C HIS A 57 8.29 5.97 -9.50
N TYR A 58 7.52 5.10 -8.86
CA TYR A 58 6.59 4.21 -9.55
C TYR A 58 5.13 4.67 -9.56
N GLN A 59 4.81 5.83 -8.99
CA GLN A 59 3.42 6.26 -8.80
C GLN A 59 2.63 6.46 -10.11
N ASN A 60 3.32 6.76 -11.21
CA ASN A 60 2.68 7.02 -12.51
C ASN A 60 3.05 5.99 -13.59
N VAL A 61 3.57 4.84 -13.20
CA VAL A 61 3.90 3.79 -14.15
C VAL A 61 2.62 3.06 -14.54
N SER A 62 2.35 2.99 -15.86
CA SER A 62 1.17 2.29 -16.36
C SER A 62 1.25 0.79 -16.05
N ASP A 63 0.10 0.18 -15.83
CA ASP A 63 -0.04 -1.24 -15.49
C ASP A 63 0.64 -1.64 -14.17
N LEU A 64 0.87 -0.66 -13.28
CA LEU A 64 1.40 -0.91 -11.95
C LEU A 64 0.63 -0.10 -10.92
N LEU A 65 0.12 -0.79 -9.91
CA LEU A 65 -0.49 -0.20 -8.74
C LEU A 65 0.51 -0.30 -7.59
N ILE A 66 1.00 0.84 -7.11
CA ILE A 66 2.01 0.88 -6.03
C ILE A 66 1.37 1.32 -4.72
N GLY A 67 1.59 0.54 -3.67
CA GLY A 67 1.11 0.84 -2.33
C GLY A 67 2.22 0.89 -1.30
N ALA A 68 1.87 1.34 -0.10
CA ALA A 68 2.77 1.33 1.05
C ALA A 68 2.30 0.30 2.07
N GLY A 69 3.23 -0.54 2.51
CA GLY A 69 2.98 -1.55 3.53
C GLY A 69 3.69 -1.24 4.84
N THR A 70 3.35 -1.98 5.87
CA THR A 70 3.89 -1.80 7.23
C THR A 70 3.71 -0.35 7.70
N VAL A 71 2.53 0.19 7.42
CA VAL A 71 2.16 1.54 7.82
C VAL A 71 1.63 1.47 9.25
N LEU A 72 2.36 2.01 10.21
CA LEU A 72 2.12 1.81 11.64
C LEU A 72 1.43 2.99 12.33
N ASP A 73 1.39 4.15 11.69
CA ASP A 73 0.82 5.35 12.29
C ASP A 73 0.29 6.31 11.22
N GLU A 74 -0.48 7.30 11.68
CA GLU A 74 -1.13 8.28 10.81
C GLU A 74 -0.12 9.13 10.03
N ALA A 75 0.97 9.55 10.67
CA ALA A 75 1.99 10.38 10.03
C ALA A 75 2.67 9.63 8.88
N SER A 76 3.01 8.37 9.09
CA SER A 76 3.58 7.51 8.05
C SER A 76 2.59 7.28 6.91
N CYS A 77 1.32 7.13 7.23
CA CYS A 77 0.26 6.99 6.23
C CYS A 77 0.18 8.24 5.34
N LEU A 78 0.14 9.42 5.95
CA LEU A 78 0.10 10.68 5.21
C LEU A 78 1.33 10.84 4.32
N ASN A 79 2.51 10.57 4.85
CA ASN A 79 3.76 10.62 4.09
C ASN A 79 3.73 9.69 2.87
N ALA A 80 3.27 8.47 3.06
CA ALA A 80 3.18 7.50 1.96
C ALA A 80 2.21 7.99 0.87
N ILE A 81 1.06 8.52 1.25
CA ILE A 81 0.06 9.06 0.32
C ILE A 81 0.63 10.25 -0.45
N GLN A 82 1.32 11.15 0.23
CA GLN A 82 1.94 12.33 -0.39
C GLN A 82 3.06 11.96 -1.37
N HIS A 83 3.71 10.82 -1.17
CA HIS A 83 4.72 10.29 -2.10
C HIS A 83 4.12 9.44 -3.23
N GLY A 84 2.80 9.28 -3.25
CA GLY A 84 2.13 8.64 -4.37
C GLY A 84 1.61 7.23 -4.10
N ALA A 85 1.62 6.76 -2.86
CA ALA A 85 1.01 5.47 -2.54
C ALA A 85 -0.48 5.48 -2.92
N GLN A 86 -0.89 4.49 -3.68
CA GLN A 86 -2.25 4.39 -4.20
C GLN A 86 -3.16 3.59 -3.29
N TYR A 87 -2.60 2.78 -2.41
CA TYR A 87 -3.30 2.07 -1.35
C TYR A 87 -2.36 1.87 -0.17
N ILE A 88 -2.94 1.56 0.98
CA ILE A 88 -2.22 1.44 2.26
C ILE A 88 -2.46 0.06 2.83
N VAL A 89 -1.39 -0.57 3.32
CA VAL A 89 -1.47 -1.83 4.05
C VAL A 89 -0.89 -1.63 5.44
N THR A 90 -1.67 -1.97 6.45
CA THR A 90 -1.24 -1.87 7.85
C THR A 90 -1.33 -3.24 8.53
N PRO A 91 -0.32 -3.64 9.31
CA PRO A 91 -0.32 -4.96 9.95
C PRO A 91 -1.29 -5.10 11.11
N THR A 92 -1.83 -3.99 11.60
CA THR A 92 -2.70 -3.95 12.77
C THR A 92 -3.92 -3.08 12.53
N LEU A 93 -4.93 -3.24 13.37
CA LEU A 93 -6.06 -2.32 13.41
C LEU A 93 -5.57 -0.98 14.00
N ASN A 94 -5.42 0.01 13.15
CA ASN A 94 -5.02 1.37 13.54
C ASN A 94 -6.04 2.36 12.99
N GLU A 95 -6.87 2.90 13.85
CA GLU A 95 -7.95 3.80 13.45
C GLU A 95 -7.42 5.10 12.82
N GLY A 96 -6.27 5.59 13.28
CA GLY A 96 -5.64 6.78 12.71
C GLY A 96 -5.21 6.57 11.27
N VAL A 97 -4.65 5.41 10.96
CA VAL A 97 -4.27 5.03 9.59
C VAL A 97 -5.50 4.92 8.70
N ILE A 98 -6.54 4.22 9.16
CA ILE A 98 -7.78 4.04 8.40
C ILE A 98 -8.41 5.43 8.10
N LYS A 99 -8.50 6.27 9.11
CA LYS A 99 -9.09 7.59 8.98
C LYS A 99 -8.31 8.48 8.00
N CYS A 100 -6.99 8.43 8.06
CA CYS A 100 -6.13 9.15 7.14
C CYS A 100 -6.31 8.66 5.69
N ALA A 101 -6.26 7.35 5.48
CA ALA A 101 -6.45 6.76 4.16
C ALA A 101 -7.83 7.12 3.57
N ASN A 102 -8.87 7.04 4.38
CA ASN A 102 -10.23 7.41 3.96
C ASN A 102 -10.32 8.89 3.56
N ARG A 103 -9.70 9.77 4.33
CA ARG A 103 -9.69 11.22 4.03
C ARG A 103 -9.13 11.50 2.65
N TYR A 104 -8.09 10.78 2.26
CA TYR A 104 -7.42 10.96 0.97
C TYR A 104 -7.92 9.97 -0.10
N GLN A 105 -9.00 9.26 0.18
CA GLN A 105 -9.65 8.33 -0.76
C GLN A 105 -8.71 7.23 -1.26
N LYS A 106 -7.92 6.67 -0.36
CA LYS A 106 -7.06 5.53 -0.66
C LYS A 106 -7.59 4.28 0.04
N PRO A 107 -7.73 3.15 -0.68
CA PRO A 107 -8.09 1.89 -0.03
C PRO A 107 -7.06 1.53 1.04
N VAL A 108 -7.54 1.00 2.15
CA VAL A 108 -6.70 0.50 3.23
C VAL A 108 -7.01 -0.97 3.50
N ILE A 109 -5.97 -1.77 3.58
CA ILE A 109 -6.04 -3.18 3.93
C ILE A 109 -5.46 -3.31 5.34
N CYS A 110 -6.30 -3.67 6.28
CA CYS A 110 -6.00 -3.61 7.71
C CYS A 110 -5.86 -5.02 8.28
N GLY A 111 -4.76 -5.27 8.98
CA GLY A 111 -4.53 -6.54 9.67
C GLY A 111 -5.43 -6.69 10.88
N CYS A 112 -6.14 -7.81 10.96
CA CYS A 112 -7.05 -8.14 12.07
C CYS A 112 -6.94 -9.62 12.38
N MET A 113 -6.86 -9.96 13.66
CA MET A 113 -6.74 -11.35 14.11
C MET A 113 -7.93 -11.84 14.94
N THR A 114 -8.82 -10.94 15.35
CA THR A 114 -9.98 -11.27 16.17
C THR A 114 -11.27 -10.80 15.51
N PRO A 115 -12.41 -11.45 15.82
CA PRO A 115 -13.71 -10.99 15.31
C PRO A 115 -14.02 -9.55 15.66
N THR A 116 -13.65 -9.10 16.87
CA THR A 116 -13.87 -7.72 17.30
C THR A 116 -13.08 -6.74 16.44
N GLU A 117 -11.82 -7.05 16.15
CA GLU A 117 -11.01 -6.20 15.26
C GLU A 117 -11.59 -6.15 13.86
N ILE A 118 -12.05 -7.26 13.32
CA ILE A 118 -12.65 -7.31 11.97
C ILE A 118 -13.88 -6.42 11.90
N ILE A 119 -14.79 -6.53 12.86
CA ILE A 119 -16.01 -5.71 12.89
C ILE A 119 -15.65 -4.24 13.06
N THR A 120 -14.72 -3.91 13.94
CA THR A 120 -14.26 -2.53 14.15
C THR A 120 -13.68 -1.95 12.85
N ALA A 121 -12.86 -2.72 12.17
CA ALA A 121 -12.29 -2.29 10.88
C ALA A 121 -13.38 -2.01 9.85
N LEU A 122 -14.35 -2.90 9.71
CA LEU A 122 -15.47 -2.73 8.77
C LEU A 122 -16.30 -1.48 9.07
N GLU A 123 -16.48 -1.14 10.34
CA GLU A 123 -17.22 0.06 10.74
C GLU A 123 -16.44 1.36 10.51
N ARG A 124 -15.13 1.30 10.36
CA ARG A 124 -14.26 2.46 10.16
C ARG A 124 -13.89 2.74 8.71
N VAL A 125 -14.03 1.78 7.85
CA VAL A 125 -13.68 1.91 6.42
C VAL A 125 -14.77 2.60 5.60
#